data_d2c2d980d5f25be9e0a2885a28312029
#
_entry.id   d2c2d980d5f25be9e0a2885a28312029
#
_cell.length_a   1.000
_cell.length_b   1.000
_cell.length_c   1.000
_cell.angle_alpha   90.00
_cell.angle_beta   90.00
_cell.angle_gamma   90.00
#
_symmetry.space_group_name_H-M   'P 1'
#
loop_
_entity.id
_entity.type
_entity.pdbx_description
1 polymer ?
#
loop_
_entity_poly.entity_id
_entity_poly.type
_entity_poly.pdbx_seq_one_letter_code
_entity_poly.pdbx_strand_id
1 'polypeptide(L)'
;MTPKKMSKLDSNKYSKMKAELKHPISYQKICQIKDAAINTIGYSSEAIEYALKTSLTTYLFIDNEIEKLENKISELYLSLDYKIHTIKGIGILTAAGIASEIGNFDAFITRNQILAYAGLEPSKNDSGEHNGNGKMVKHGSAYLRNYLMNAAETFRVYNPSISDFYWKKRNEGKHHRVALSHVARKLVNVIFTLEKHKVDFNPNLVK
;
A
#
# COMPACT_ATOMS: atom_id res chain seq x y z
N MET A 1 -1.38 4.38 30.66
CA MET A 1 -2.10 4.97 31.83
C MET A 1 -3.04 3.88 32.33
N THR A 2 -3.01 3.54 33.62
CA THR A 2 -3.88 2.52 34.21
C THR A 2 -5.32 3.02 34.30
N PRO A 3 -6.35 2.13 34.40
CA PRO A 3 -7.74 2.53 34.62
C PRO A 3 -7.89 3.50 35.77
N LYS A 4 -7.18 3.23 36.90
CA LYS A 4 -7.15 4.07 38.10
C LYS A 4 -6.63 5.49 37.87
N LYS A 5 -5.63 5.65 36.96
CA LYS A 5 -5.09 6.95 36.56
C LYS A 5 -6.00 7.65 35.55
N MET A 6 -6.65 6.86 34.69
CA MET A 6 -7.56 7.36 33.64
C MET A 6 -8.88 7.87 34.24
N SER A 7 -9.42 7.21 35.26
CA SER A 7 -10.63 7.68 35.96
C SER A 7 -10.44 9.08 36.61
N LYS A 8 -9.19 9.44 36.94
CA LYS A 8 -8.82 10.75 37.55
C LYS A 8 -8.37 11.80 36.51
N LEU A 9 -8.63 11.56 35.22
CA LEU A 9 -8.26 12.51 34.18
C LEU A 9 -9.16 13.76 34.27
N ASP A 10 -8.54 14.93 34.37
CA ASP A 10 -9.20 16.22 34.35
C ASP A 10 -9.00 16.95 33.00
N SER A 11 -9.71 18.07 32.81
CA SER A 11 -9.66 18.87 31.58
C SER A 11 -8.26 19.42 31.26
N ASN A 12 -7.48 19.77 32.28
CA ASN A 12 -6.12 20.31 32.10
C ASN A 12 -5.16 19.23 31.61
N LYS A 13 -5.24 18.01 32.18
CA LYS A 13 -4.46 16.86 31.74
C LYS A 13 -4.86 16.42 30.35
N TYR A 14 -6.16 16.48 30.00
CA TYR A 14 -6.64 16.21 28.65
C TYR A 14 -6.04 17.21 27.64
N SER A 15 -6.06 18.51 27.93
CA SER A 15 -5.52 19.54 27.04
C SER A 15 -4.03 19.34 26.75
N LYS A 16 -3.22 19.01 27.78
CA LYS A 16 -1.81 18.67 27.63
C LYS A 16 -1.62 17.42 26.74
N MET A 17 -2.36 16.35 27.05
CA MET A 17 -2.29 15.11 26.30
C MET A 17 -2.72 15.29 24.83
N LYS A 18 -3.73 16.14 24.58
CA LYS A 18 -4.18 16.45 23.21
C LYS A 18 -3.08 17.16 22.39
N ALA A 19 -2.31 18.03 23.01
CA ALA A 19 -1.23 18.76 22.34
C ALA A 19 -0.05 17.84 21.95
N GLU A 20 0.15 16.75 22.67
CA GLU A 20 1.24 15.79 22.44
C GLU A 20 0.89 14.68 21.43
N LEU A 21 -0.41 14.52 21.07
CA LEU A 21 -0.84 13.45 20.19
C LEU A 21 -0.79 13.86 18.71
N LYS A 22 -0.14 13.07 17.87
CA LYS A 22 -0.18 13.20 16.39
C LYS A 22 -1.63 13.21 15.86
N HIS A 23 -2.51 12.40 16.49
CA HIS A 23 -3.94 12.30 16.15
C HIS A 23 -4.77 12.63 17.41
N PRO A 24 -5.26 13.86 17.55
CA PRO A 24 -5.99 14.25 18.74
C PRO A 24 -7.32 13.49 18.88
N ILE A 25 -7.50 12.88 20.05
CA ILE A 25 -8.74 12.19 20.40
C ILE A 25 -9.80 13.23 20.78
N SER A 26 -11.05 13.05 20.34
CA SER A 26 -12.14 13.96 20.70
C SER A 26 -12.43 13.91 22.21
N TYR A 27 -12.92 15.03 22.76
CA TYR A 27 -13.30 15.09 24.19
C TYR A 27 -14.36 14.05 24.53
N GLN A 28 -15.35 13.86 23.66
CA GLN A 28 -16.39 12.86 23.83
C GLN A 28 -15.81 11.44 23.96
N LYS A 29 -14.82 11.09 23.15
CA LYS A 29 -14.15 9.79 23.23
C LYS A 29 -13.37 9.62 24.54
N ILE A 30 -12.76 10.69 25.04
CA ILE A 30 -12.08 10.68 26.34
C ILE A 30 -13.07 10.45 27.49
N CYS A 31 -14.25 11.07 27.45
CA CYS A 31 -15.31 10.82 28.45
C CYS A 31 -15.73 9.34 28.42
N GLN A 32 -15.96 8.76 27.25
CA GLN A 32 -16.28 7.33 27.11
C GLN A 32 -15.19 6.43 27.70
N ILE A 33 -13.91 6.75 27.46
CA ILE A 33 -12.77 5.99 28.01
C ILE A 33 -12.72 6.14 29.54
N LYS A 34 -12.98 7.34 30.06
CA LYS A 34 -13.04 7.60 31.50
C LYS A 34 -14.15 6.81 32.18
N ASP A 35 -15.35 6.80 31.60
CA ASP A 35 -16.50 6.03 32.13
C ASP A 35 -16.21 4.53 32.09
N ALA A 36 -15.63 4.03 31.01
CA ALA A 36 -15.17 2.64 30.92
C ALA A 36 -14.09 2.31 31.96
N ALA A 37 -13.19 3.25 32.27
CA ALA A 37 -12.14 3.09 33.25
C ALA A 37 -12.68 3.05 34.72
N ILE A 38 -13.79 3.74 34.99
CA ILE A 38 -14.47 3.71 36.30
C ILE A 38 -15.16 2.37 36.51
N ASN A 39 -15.80 1.84 35.46
CA ASN A 39 -16.62 0.62 35.54
C ASN A 39 -15.85 -0.66 35.18
N THR A 40 -14.53 -0.58 35.00
CA THR A 40 -13.73 -1.75 34.58
C THR A 40 -13.49 -2.70 35.75
N ILE A 41 -13.60 -4.00 35.46
CA ILE A 41 -13.12 -5.09 36.31
C ILE A 41 -11.65 -5.46 36.02
N GLY A 42 -10.99 -4.70 35.13
CA GLY A 42 -9.62 -4.96 34.68
C GLY A 42 -8.61 -4.90 35.83
N TYR A 43 -7.74 -5.91 35.87
CA TYR A 43 -6.63 -5.96 36.80
C TYR A 43 -5.46 -5.10 36.28
N SER A 44 -4.85 -4.32 37.16
CA SER A 44 -3.64 -3.57 36.85
C SER A 44 -2.54 -3.89 37.87
N SER A 45 -1.33 -4.17 37.36
CA SER A 45 -0.12 -4.34 38.16
C SER A 45 1.00 -3.44 37.59
N GLU A 46 2.03 -3.20 38.43
CA GLU A 46 3.21 -2.46 38.00
C GLU A 46 3.92 -3.14 36.83
N ALA A 47 3.96 -4.47 36.82
CA ALA A 47 4.55 -5.24 35.72
C ALA A 47 3.81 -5.02 34.40
N ILE A 48 2.47 -5.02 34.41
CA ILE A 48 1.65 -4.75 33.22
C ILE A 48 1.85 -3.30 32.74
N GLU A 49 1.88 -2.34 33.70
CA GLU A 49 2.12 -0.92 33.34
C GLU A 49 3.52 -0.74 32.73
N TYR A 50 4.54 -1.41 33.27
CA TYR A 50 5.89 -1.40 32.73
C TYR A 50 5.95 -2.02 31.34
N ALA A 51 5.39 -3.21 31.14
CA ALA A 51 5.35 -3.88 29.84
C ALA A 51 4.65 -3.02 28.78
N LEU A 52 3.51 -2.40 29.11
CA LEU A 52 2.79 -1.51 28.23
C LEU A 52 3.63 -0.27 27.83
N LYS A 53 4.31 0.35 28.79
CA LYS A 53 5.18 1.49 28.53
C LYS A 53 6.32 1.11 27.58
N THR A 54 6.98 -0.01 27.87
CA THR A 54 8.08 -0.51 27.03
C THR A 54 7.61 -0.78 25.60
N SER A 55 6.47 -1.49 25.44
CA SER A 55 5.89 -1.76 24.13
C SER A 55 5.55 -0.48 23.38
N LEU A 56 4.97 0.50 24.05
CA LEU A 56 4.62 1.80 23.46
C LEU A 56 5.87 2.58 23.06
N THR A 57 6.91 2.61 23.89
CA THR A 57 8.18 3.27 23.58
C THR A 57 8.84 2.62 22.35
N THR A 58 8.85 1.29 22.29
CA THR A 58 9.38 0.55 21.14
C THR A 58 8.56 0.85 19.87
N TYR A 59 7.25 0.88 19.97
CA TYR A 59 6.37 1.24 18.86
C TYR A 59 6.69 2.65 18.32
N LEU A 60 6.75 3.64 19.19
CA LEU A 60 7.05 5.03 18.80
C LEU A 60 8.46 5.18 18.21
N PHE A 61 9.42 4.43 18.72
CA PHE A 61 10.77 4.40 18.15
C PHE A 61 10.75 3.83 16.72
N ILE A 62 10.10 2.67 16.52
CA ILE A 62 10.00 2.05 15.20
C ILE A 62 9.24 2.95 14.21
N ASP A 63 8.13 3.56 14.63
CA ASP A 63 7.33 4.48 13.83
C ASP A 63 8.17 5.66 13.33
N ASN A 64 9.00 6.24 14.19
CA ASN A 64 9.92 7.32 13.83
C ASN A 64 11.03 6.85 12.87
N GLU A 65 11.58 5.64 13.06
CA GLU A 65 12.58 5.09 12.13
C GLU A 65 11.98 4.77 10.76
N ILE A 66 10.73 4.29 10.70
CA ILE A 66 9.99 4.11 9.43
C ILE A 66 9.85 5.46 8.71
N GLU A 67 9.41 6.51 9.40
CA GLU A 67 9.26 7.85 8.81
C GLU A 67 10.57 8.38 8.21
N LYS A 68 11.69 8.18 8.91
CA LYS A 68 13.03 8.54 8.40
C LYS A 68 13.40 7.77 7.13
N LEU A 69 13.14 6.46 7.13
CA LEU A 69 13.40 5.62 5.96
C LEU A 69 12.53 5.99 4.77
N GLU A 70 11.23 6.24 4.99
CA GLU A 70 10.30 6.70 3.94
C GLU A 70 10.73 8.02 3.32
N ASN A 71 11.18 8.97 4.14
CA ASN A 71 11.71 10.24 3.68
C ASN A 71 12.99 10.03 2.85
N LYS A 72 13.90 9.16 3.30
CA LYS A 72 15.13 8.86 2.57
C LYS A 72 14.87 8.15 1.25
N ILE A 73 13.94 7.18 1.22
CA ILE A 73 13.51 6.50 -0.01
C ILE A 73 12.92 7.53 -0.99
N SER A 74 12.08 8.43 -0.50
CA SER A 74 11.45 9.45 -1.34
C SER A 74 12.48 10.40 -1.93
N GLU A 75 13.44 10.87 -1.14
CA GLU A 75 14.55 11.71 -1.58
C GLU A 75 15.38 11.03 -2.68
N LEU A 76 15.80 9.78 -2.44
CA LEU A 76 16.56 9.00 -3.41
C LEU A 76 15.78 8.74 -4.69
N TYR A 77 14.50 8.35 -4.58
CA TYR A 77 13.66 8.10 -5.74
C TYR A 77 13.49 9.35 -6.61
N LEU A 78 13.26 10.52 -5.99
CA LEU A 78 13.10 11.78 -6.71
C LEU A 78 14.41 12.29 -7.34
N SER A 79 15.57 11.85 -6.84
CA SER A 79 16.86 12.13 -7.50
C SER A 79 17.09 11.32 -8.79
N LEU A 80 16.29 10.27 -8.99
CA LEU A 80 16.31 9.43 -10.19
C LEU A 80 15.21 9.90 -11.16
N ASP A 81 15.47 9.85 -12.45
CA ASP A 81 14.52 10.31 -13.49
C ASP A 81 13.45 9.23 -13.79
N TYR A 82 12.76 8.73 -12.76
CA TYR A 82 11.62 7.82 -12.91
C TYR A 82 10.30 8.59 -12.99
N LYS A 83 9.36 8.09 -13.79
CA LYS A 83 8.06 8.71 -14.07
C LYS A 83 6.87 7.96 -13.43
N ILE A 84 7.09 6.82 -12.76
CA ILE A 84 6.02 5.99 -12.20
C ILE A 84 5.15 6.76 -11.22
N HIS A 85 5.73 7.65 -10.40
CA HIS A 85 5.03 8.46 -9.40
C HIS A 85 4.03 9.46 -10.01
N THR A 86 4.16 9.77 -11.31
CA THR A 86 3.22 10.67 -12.01
C THR A 86 1.87 9.97 -12.27
N ILE A 87 1.81 8.64 -12.17
CA ILE A 87 0.57 7.89 -12.34
C ILE A 87 -0.36 8.19 -11.17
N LYS A 88 -1.52 8.77 -11.46
CA LYS A 88 -2.50 9.13 -10.43
C LYS A 88 -2.94 7.89 -9.65
N GLY A 89 -2.76 7.94 -8.34
CA GLY A 89 -3.03 6.83 -7.42
C GLY A 89 -1.80 5.99 -7.04
N ILE A 90 -0.62 6.29 -7.58
CA ILE A 90 0.63 5.64 -7.19
C ILE A 90 1.49 6.63 -6.40
N GLY A 91 1.65 6.36 -5.11
CA GLY A 91 2.51 7.17 -4.23
C GLY A 91 4.00 6.89 -4.47
N ILE A 92 4.86 7.83 -4.05
CA ILE A 92 6.32 7.78 -4.24
C ILE A 92 6.92 6.49 -3.70
N LEU A 93 6.51 6.02 -2.52
CA LEU A 93 7.03 4.78 -1.93
C LEU A 93 6.68 3.55 -2.77
N THR A 94 5.46 3.48 -3.29
CA THR A 94 5.05 2.39 -4.19
C THR A 94 5.82 2.45 -5.51
N ALA A 95 5.99 3.65 -6.06
CA ALA A 95 6.77 3.88 -7.27
C ALA A 95 8.25 3.49 -7.07
N ALA A 96 8.84 3.87 -5.94
CA ALA A 96 10.20 3.48 -5.57
C ALA A 96 10.33 1.96 -5.43
N GLY A 97 9.36 1.29 -4.80
CA GLY A 97 9.35 -0.17 -4.69
C GLY A 97 9.27 -0.87 -6.04
N ILE A 98 8.44 -0.38 -6.97
CA ILE A 98 8.39 -0.91 -8.34
C ILE A 98 9.72 -0.67 -9.07
N ALA A 99 10.25 0.55 -9.00
CA ALA A 99 11.50 0.90 -9.66
C ALA A 99 12.70 0.10 -9.13
N SER A 100 12.79 -0.10 -7.80
CA SER A 100 13.88 -0.88 -7.19
C SER A 100 13.86 -2.36 -7.59
N GLU A 101 12.66 -2.94 -7.72
CA GLU A 101 12.50 -4.33 -8.14
C GLU A 101 12.80 -4.55 -9.64
N ILE A 102 12.45 -3.58 -10.48
CA ILE A 102 12.76 -3.65 -11.92
C ILE A 102 14.23 -3.29 -12.19
N GLY A 103 14.77 -2.34 -11.43
CA GLY A 103 16.12 -1.84 -11.61
C GLY A 103 16.27 -1.06 -12.93
N ASN A 104 17.02 -1.61 -13.88
CA ASN A 104 17.24 -0.96 -15.18
C ASN A 104 16.13 -1.30 -16.17
N PHE A 105 15.27 -0.33 -16.49
CA PHE A 105 14.21 -0.48 -17.50
C PHE A 105 14.75 -0.73 -18.92
N ASP A 106 15.96 -0.29 -19.22
CA ASP A 106 16.56 -0.51 -20.54
C ASP A 106 16.96 -1.96 -20.80
N ALA A 107 17.12 -2.75 -19.74
CA ALA A 107 17.35 -4.18 -19.86
C ALA A 107 16.12 -4.94 -20.41
N PHE A 108 14.94 -4.34 -20.34
CA PHE A 108 13.71 -4.93 -20.87
C PHE A 108 13.39 -4.35 -22.26
N ILE A 109 13.43 -5.22 -23.27
CA ILE A 109 13.10 -4.84 -24.66
C ILE A 109 11.60 -4.68 -24.84
N THR A 110 10.80 -5.50 -24.13
CA THR A 110 9.35 -5.51 -24.23
C THR A 110 8.68 -5.51 -22.86
N ARG A 111 7.47 -4.94 -22.81
CA ARG A 111 6.61 -5.01 -21.61
C ARG A 111 6.32 -6.43 -21.12
N ASN A 112 6.29 -7.41 -22.05
CA ASN A 112 6.03 -8.80 -21.70
C ASN A 112 7.15 -9.40 -20.84
N GLN A 113 8.39 -8.94 -21.03
CA GLN A 113 9.49 -9.36 -20.16
C GLN A 113 9.30 -8.90 -18.71
N ILE A 114 8.79 -7.68 -18.50
CA ILE A 114 8.44 -7.21 -17.14
C ILE A 114 7.27 -8.02 -16.57
N LEU A 115 6.26 -8.35 -17.39
CA LEU A 115 5.15 -9.19 -16.96
C LEU A 115 5.61 -10.59 -16.55
N ALA A 116 6.51 -11.20 -17.32
CA ALA A 116 7.13 -12.48 -17.00
C ALA A 116 7.97 -12.38 -15.72
N TYR A 117 8.78 -11.33 -15.61
CA TYR A 117 9.61 -11.09 -14.42
C TYR A 117 8.77 -10.87 -13.15
N ALA A 118 7.59 -10.24 -13.25
CA ALA A 118 6.63 -10.13 -12.16
C ALA A 118 5.80 -11.42 -11.94
N GLY A 119 5.86 -12.40 -12.86
CA GLY A 119 5.02 -13.60 -12.82
C GLY A 119 3.53 -13.30 -12.98
N LEU A 120 3.19 -12.24 -13.74
CA LEU A 120 1.82 -11.82 -14.04
C LEU A 120 1.30 -12.40 -15.36
N GLU A 121 2.09 -13.20 -16.06
CA GLU A 121 1.64 -13.88 -17.29
C GLU A 121 0.65 -15.02 -16.99
N PRO A 122 -0.31 -15.27 -17.88
CA PRO A 122 -1.12 -16.47 -17.81
C PRO A 122 -0.26 -17.68 -18.20
N SER A 123 -0.40 -18.80 -17.50
CA SER A 123 0.17 -20.04 -17.99
C SER A 123 -0.48 -20.40 -19.33
N LYS A 124 0.33 -20.67 -20.34
CA LYS A 124 -0.15 -21.30 -21.57
C LYS A 124 -0.27 -22.79 -21.30
N ASN A 125 -1.48 -23.27 -21.15
CA ASN A 125 -1.78 -24.71 -21.17
C ASN A 125 -2.41 -25.04 -22.53
N ASP A 126 -1.66 -24.81 -23.59
CA ASP A 126 -2.05 -25.23 -24.94
C ASP A 126 -1.51 -26.63 -25.14
N SER A 127 -2.23 -27.65 -24.68
CA SER A 127 -2.01 -29.04 -25.06
C SER A 127 -3.20 -29.49 -25.89
N GLY A 128 -3.03 -29.48 -27.21
CA GLY A 128 -4.02 -30.05 -28.14
C GLY A 128 -5.38 -29.34 -28.12
N GLU A 129 -6.46 -30.08 -27.99
CA GLU A 129 -7.83 -29.59 -28.12
C GLU A 129 -8.43 -28.96 -26.85
N HIS A 130 -7.67 -28.81 -25.74
CA HIS A 130 -8.16 -28.25 -24.48
C HIS A 130 -7.58 -26.86 -24.20
N ASN A 131 -8.40 -25.84 -24.45
CA ASN A 131 -8.17 -24.48 -23.97
C ASN A 131 -8.45 -24.43 -22.45
N GLY A 132 -7.45 -24.77 -21.63
CA GLY A 132 -7.53 -24.65 -20.18
C GLY A 132 -7.50 -23.20 -19.73
N ASN A 133 -8.33 -22.82 -18.76
CA ASN A 133 -8.24 -21.52 -18.09
C ASN A 133 -6.85 -21.36 -17.44
N GLY A 134 -5.96 -20.62 -18.11
CA GLY A 134 -4.59 -20.41 -17.66
C GLY A 134 -4.56 -19.79 -16.27
N LYS A 135 -3.81 -20.39 -15.35
CA LYS A 135 -3.50 -19.82 -14.04
C LYS A 135 -2.34 -18.82 -14.17
N MET A 136 -2.25 -17.86 -13.27
CA MET A 136 -1.08 -16.98 -13.20
C MET A 136 0.17 -17.81 -12.88
N VAL A 137 1.24 -17.64 -13.66
CA VAL A 137 2.46 -18.46 -13.57
C VAL A 137 3.17 -18.30 -12.22
N LYS A 138 3.15 -17.11 -11.62
CA LYS A 138 3.78 -16.76 -10.33
C LYS A 138 5.31 -17.02 -10.22
N HIS A 139 5.96 -17.45 -11.29
CA HIS A 139 7.43 -17.47 -11.35
C HIS A 139 7.95 -16.03 -11.50
N GLY A 140 9.03 -15.68 -10.83
CA GLY A 140 9.60 -14.33 -10.86
C GLY A 140 9.45 -13.60 -9.53
N SER A 141 9.71 -12.27 -9.51
CA SER A 141 9.69 -11.49 -8.29
C SER A 141 8.30 -11.43 -7.64
N ALA A 142 8.20 -12.01 -6.45
CA ALA A 142 6.99 -11.92 -5.63
C ALA A 142 6.78 -10.51 -5.09
N TYR A 143 7.87 -9.77 -4.84
CA TYR A 143 7.82 -8.39 -4.36
C TYR A 143 7.31 -7.45 -5.45
N LEU A 144 7.85 -7.52 -6.67
CA LEU A 144 7.35 -6.74 -7.80
C LEU A 144 5.87 -7.01 -8.06
N ARG A 145 5.48 -8.28 -8.07
CA ARG A 145 4.05 -8.67 -8.23
C ARG A 145 3.18 -8.05 -7.14
N ASN A 146 3.62 -8.06 -5.88
CA ASN A 146 2.87 -7.48 -4.77
C ASN A 146 2.71 -5.95 -4.94
N TYR A 147 3.80 -5.24 -5.26
CA TYR A 147 3.73 -3.80 -5.55
C TYR A 147 2.78 -3.50 -6.70
N LEU A 148 2.87 -4.24 -7.82
CA LEU A 148 2.01 -4.03 -8.98
C LEU A 148 0.53 -4.34 -8.69
N MET A 149 0.23 -5.36 -7.89
CA MET A 149 -1.15 -5.69 -7.51
C MET A 149 -1.74 -4.64 -6.58
N ASN A 150 -0.98 -4.13 -5.60
CA ASN A 150 -1.42 -3.06 -4.72
C ASN A 150 -1.59 -1.74 -5.49
N ALA A 151 -0.63 -1.40 -6.35
CA ALA A 151 -0.72 -0.23 -7.23
C ALA A 151 -1.91 -0.31 -8.21
N ALA A 152 -2.26 -1.50 -8.70
CA ALA A 152 -3.42 -1.69 -9.58
C ALA A 152 -4.74 -1.37 -8.87
N GLU A 153 -4.83 -1.60 -7.55
CA GLU A 153 -6.03 -1.26 -6.76
C GLU A 153 -6.26 0.25 -6.71
N THR A 154 -5.23 1.03 -6.43
CA THR A 154 -5.33 2.49 -6.43
C THR A 154 -5.45 3.04 -7.84
N PHE A 155 -4.72 2.49 -8.82
CA PHE A 155 -4.79 2.89 -10.23
C PHE A 155 -6.21 2.81 -10.80
N ARG A 156 -6.98 1.72 -10.49
CA ARG A 156 -8.37 1.61 -10.93
C ARG A 156 -9.31 2.61 -10.25
N VAL A 157 -9.02 2.99 -9.00
CA VAL A 157 -9.86 3.94 -8.25
C VAL A 157 -9.72 5.36 -8.81
N TYR A 158 -8.50 5.73 -9.17
CA TYR A 158 -8.19 7.09 -9.64
C TYR A 158 -8.29 7.30 -11.16
N ASN A 159 -8.53 6.23 -11.93
CA ASN A 159 -8.59 6.31 -13.39
C ASN A 159 -9.90 5.68 -13.91
N PRO A 160 -10.89 6.49 -14.35
CA PRO A 160 -12.20 6.00 -14.78
C PRO A 160 -12.15 4.90 -15.85
N SER A 161 -11.36 5.08 -16.93
CA SER A 161 -11.21 4.08 -18.00
C SER A 161 -10.71 2.72 -17.48
N ILE A 162 -9.85 2.75 -16.46
CA ILE A 162 -9.32 1.53 -15.81
C ILE A 162 -10.38 0.92 -14.88
N SER A 163 -11.17 1.77 -14.20
CA SER A 163 -12.32 1.30 -13.41
C SER A 163 -13.32 0.56 -14.29
N ASP A 164 -13.69 1.13 -15.43
CA ASP A 164 -14.61 0.50 -16.39
C ASP A 164 -14.07 -0.84 -16.90
N PHE A 165 -12.78 -0.88 -17.23
CA PHE A 165 -12.11 -2.12 -17.62
C PHE A 165 -12.14 -3.18 -16.49
N TYR A 166 -11.90 -2.77 -15.25
CA TYR A 166 -11.99 -3.67 -14.09
C TYR A 166 -13.42 -4.23 -13.94
N TRP A 167 -14.44 -3.36 -13.98
CA TRP A 167 -15.84 -3.78 -13.85
C TRP A 167 -16.29 -4.66 -15.01
N LYS A 168 -15.84 -4.39 -16.23
CA LYS A 168 -16.04 -5.30 -17.36
C LYS A 168 -15.53 -6.71 -17.02
N LYS A 169 -14.31 -6.83 -16.45
CA LYS A 169 -13.75 -8.14 -16.04
C LYS A 169 -14.54 -8.79 -14.91
N ARG A 170 -15.09 -8.00 -13.98
CA ARG A 170 -15.95 -8.48 -12.92
C ARG A 170 -17.28 -9.03 -13.47
N ASN A 171 -17.88 -8.33 -14.40
CA ASN A 171 -19.14 -8.72 -15.06
C ASN A 171 -18.97 -9.96 -15.96
N GLU A 172 -17.74 -10.23 -16.45
CA GLU A 172 -17.39 -11.52 -17.08
C GLU A 172 -17.31 -12.69 -16.07
N GLY A 173 -17.71 -12.50 -14.81
CA GLY A 173 -17.69 -13.52 -13.75
C GLY A 173 -16.32 -13.73 -13.10
N LYS A 174 -15.29 -12.92 -13.41
CA LYS A 174 -13.95 -13.07 -12.83
C LYS A 174 -13.93 -12.62 -11.36
N HIS A 175 -13.29 -13.44 -10.51
CA HIS A 175 -13.05 -13.06 -9.12
C HIS A 175 -12.23 -11.75 -9.04
N HIS A 176 -12.43 -10.96 -7.97
CA HIS A 176 -11.76 -9.66 -7.73
C HIS A 176 -10.25 -9.69 -8.05
N ARG A 177 -9.50 -10.62 -7.45
CA ARG A 177 -8.04 -10.72 -7.67
C ARG A 177 -7.66 -11.04 -9.12
N VAL A 178 -8.48 -11.78 -9.85
CA VAL A 178 -8.27 -12.08 -11.27
C VAL A 178 -8.53 -10.82 -12.10
N ALA A 179 -9.63 -10.10 -11.86
CA ALA A 179 -9.89 -8.83 -12.51
C ALA A 179 -8.77 -7.81 -12.24
N LEU A 180 -8.29 -7.74 -10.99
CA LEU A 180 -7.19 -6.87 -10.60
C LEU A 180 -5.87 -7.24 -11.30
N SER A 181 -5.58 -8.52 -11.52
CA SER A 181 -4.39 -8.94 -12.28
C SER A 181 -4.42 -8.45 -13.73
N HIS A 182 -5.60 -8.33 -14.34
CA HIS A 182 -5.74 -7.71 -15.66
C HIS A 182 -5.45 -6.20 -15.62
N VAL A 183 -5.85 -5.51 -14.54
CA VAL A 183 -5.50 -4.09 -14.31
C VAL A 183 -3.99 -3.96 -14.12
N ALA A 184 -3.36 -4.81 -13.30
CA ALA A 184 -1.92 -4.80 -13.08
C ALA A 184 -1.13 -4.96 -14.40
N ARG A 185 -1.61 -5.79 -15.33
CA ARG A 185 -1.00 -5.90 -16.67
C ARG A 185 -1.11 -4.60 -17.48
N LYS A 186 -2.27 -3.93 -17.43
CA LYS A 186 -2.41 -2.61 -18.06
C LYS A 186 -1.47 -1.58 -17.40
N LEU A 187 -1.35 -1.63 -16.08
CA LEU A 187 -0.43 -0.76 -15.34
C LEU A 187 1.03 -0.98 -15.78
N VAL A 188 1.49 -2.23 -15.93
CA VAL A 188 2.84 -2.53 -16.43
C VAL A 188 3.04 -1.95 -17.83
N ASN A 189 2.04 -2.00 -18.73
CA ASN A 189 2.14 -1.38 -20.05
C ASN A 189 2.33 0.13 -19.95
N VAL A 190 1.58 0.78 -19.05
CA VAL A 190 1.71 2.23 -18.79
C VAL A 190 3.10 2.54 -18.26
N ILE A 191 3.53 1.87 -17.19
CA ILE A 191 4.86 2.05 -16.58
C ILE A 191 5.96 1.89 -17.63
N PHE A 192 5.94 0.82 -18.41
CA PHE A 192 6.93 0.58 -19.46
C PHE A 192 7.00 1.73 -20.47
N THR A 193 5.84 2.25 -20.89
CA THR A 193 5.78 3.37 -21.85
C THR A 193 6.35 4.65 -21.23
N LEU A 194 5.97 4.99 -19.99
CA LEU A 194 6.46 6.18 -19.30
C LEU A 194 7.97 6.15 -19.12
N GLU A 195 8.51 5.01 -18.67
CA GLU A 195 9.95 4.88 -18.40
C GLU A 195 10.79 4.82 -19.68
N LYS A 196 10.30 4.20 -20.76
CA LYS A 196 11.01 4.17 -22.04
C LYS A 196 11.04 5.52 -22.75
N HIS A 197 9.98 6.30 -22.64
CA HIS A 197 9.88 7.60 -23.33
C HIS A 197 10.18 8.79 -22.40
N LYS A 198 10.39 8.55 -21.10
CA LYS A 198 10.63 9.57 -20.09
C LYS A 198 9.57 10.68 -20.08
N VAL A 199 8.30 10.28 -20.22
CA VAL A 199 7.15 11.19 -20.23
C VAL A 199 6.27 10.98 -19.00
N ASP A 200 5.63 12.06 -18.57
CA ASP A 200 4.69 12.01 -17.46
C ASP A 200 3.37 11.35 -17.86
N PHE A 201 2.66 10.81 -16.89
CA PHE A 201 1.40 10.12 -17.10
C PHE A 201 0.30 11.07 -17.61
N ASN A 202 -0.32 10.69 -18.72
CA ASN A 202 -1.51 11.37 -19.24
C ASN A 202 -2.71 10.40 -19.23
N PRO A 203 -3.73 10.62 -18.38
CA PRO A 203 -4.89 9.73 -18.27
C PRO A 203 -5.70 9.60 -19.55
N ASN A 204 -5.66 10.60 -20.45
CA ASN A 204 -6.38 10.59 -21.73
C ASN A 204 -5.81 9.58 -22.75
N LEU A 205 -4.58 9.12 -22.55
CA LEU A 205 -3.93 8.12 -23.39
C LEU A 205 -4.17 6.67 -22.93
N VAL A 206 -4.79 6.48 -21.78
CA VAL A 206 -5.08 5.16 -21.23
C VAL A 206 -6.47 4.69 -21.69
N LYS A 207 -6.49 3.80 -22.68
CA LYS A 207 -7.70 3.16 -23.21
C LYS A 207 -7.88 1.72 -22.72
#